data_6e133f3fdf189625d86eea4a45ea4656
#
_entry.id   6e133f3fdf189625d86eea4a45ea4656
#
_cell.length_a   1.000
_cell.length_b   1.000
_cell.length_c   1.000
_cell.angle_alpha   90.00
_cell.angle_beta   90.00
_cell.angle_gamma   90.00
#
_symmetry.space_group_name_H-M   'P 1'
#
loop_
_entity.id
_entity.type
_entity.pdbx_description
1 polymer ?
#
loop_
_entity_poly.entity_id
_entity_poly.type
_entity_poly.pdbx_seq_one_letter_code
_entity_poly.pdbx_strand_id
1 'polypeptide(L)'
;MHRCCTALLMGLMCLAATDTTHADSATAPPSARELLRELVEINSTHAHGSTEAAKALAAHFLAAGFAVQDVTFLAPADYPNKGNLVVRLRGRGRGRPVLYIGHLDVVEAKRDDWNYDPFKLTEHDGWLYGRGVIDMKGQDVAMAVALMRLRREGFQPARDLIVAFTADEEAGGDANGVSWLLATHRELIDAQIVINPDGGEAGMKQGRKLYVAVQTSEKNFLTFGVETPDKGGHSSRPTADNPIYRLAAALMRLSQYRFPVHLTETTKQYFERRAELETGQTQADMRAVGMGSADQAAIERLSAVVETNIMLRTTCTATQIEGGHAENALPQRARATLQCRVIPGESADSVQAALQTVLADPLVKFSTITPATPSPESPLTPSLVREVENVVHGLWPHVIVLPEMSPGASDSRYTRALGMPSYGIDAMFDDLDDGRAHGRDERIGVQAFDQDVEFTYQLMKVLARN
;
A
#
# COMPACT_ATOMS: atom_id res chain seq x y z
N MET A 1 -93.61 37.77 37.58
CA MET A 1 -92.55 37.85 38.58
C MET A 1 -91.62 36.68 38.34
N HIS A 2 -90.60 36.80 37.58
CA HIS A 2 -89.39 35.90 37.63
C HIS A 2 -88.30 36.51 36.74
N ARG A 3 -87.24 36.95 37.37
CA ARG A 3 -86.08 37.53 36.69
C ARG A 3 -85.18 36.44 36.15
N CYS A 4 -84.88 36.55 34.89
CA CYS A 4 -83.90 35.71 34.23
C CYS A 4 -82.52 36.36 34.38
N CYS A 5 -81.54 35.68 34.96
CA CYS A 5 -80.11 36.06 34.97
C CYS A 5 -79.35 35.33 33.85
N THR A 6 -78.87 36.09 32.92
CA THR A 6 -77.99 35.58 31.85
C THR A 6 -76.55 35.68 32.33
N ALA A 7 -75.82 34.51 32.39
CA ALA A 7 -74.43 34.46 32.71
C ALA A 7 -73.64 34.40 31.40
N LEU A 8 -72.68 35.29 31.20
CA LEU A 8 -71.79 35.41 30.09
C LEU A 8 -70.55 34.53 30.37
N LEU A 9 -70.37 33.45 29.64
CA LEU A 9 -69.10 32.67 29.65
C LEU A 9 -68.13 33.27 28.65
N MET A 10 -66.99 33.81 29.18
CA MET A 10 -65.82 34.18 28.38
C MET A 10 -64.97 32.94 28.19
N GLY A 11 -64.86 32.42 26.92
CA GLY A 11 -63.97 31.36 26.54
C GLY A 11 -62.55 31.88 26.33
N LEU A 12 -61.62 31.39 27.12
CA LEU A 12 -60.18 31.61 26.94
C LEU A 12 -59.68 30.65 25.94
N MET A 13 -59.29 31.11 24.73
CA MET A 13 -58.65 30.33 23.72
C MET A 13 -57.14 30.29 24.06
N CYS A 14 -56.66 29.14 24.58
CA CYS A 14 -55.21 28.84 24.63
C CYS A 14 -54.69 28.47 23.21
N LEU A 15 -53.91 29.37 22.62
CA LEU A 15 -53.05 29.02 21.46
C LEU A 15 -51.93 28.10 21.96
N ALA A 16 -52.03 26.83 21.67
CA ALA A 16 -50.88 25.92 21.77
C ALA A 16 -49.94 26.22 20.60
N ALA A 17 -48.81 26.82 20.89
CA ALA A 17 -47.69 26.90 19.94
C ALA A 17 -47.12 25.48 19.77
N THR A 18 -47.33 24.89 18.62
CA THR A 18 -46.61 23.66 18.24
C THR A 18 -45.21 24.05 17.79
N ASP A 19 -44.24 23.91 18.72
CA ASP A 19 -42.84 23.87 18.34
C ASP A 19 -42.62 22.67 17.43
N THR A 20 -42.62 22.90 16.12
CA THR A 20 -42.06 21.96 15.17
C THR A 20 -40.55 21.97 15.30
N THR A 21 -40.03 21.10 16.16
CA THR A 21 -38.62 20.73 16.12
C THR A 21 -38.36 20.17 14.74
N HIS A 22 -37.69 20.95 13.90
CA HIS A 22 -37.01 20.43 12.73
C HIS A 22 -35.94 19.44 13.24
N ALA A 23 -36.29 18.15 13.26
CA ALA A 23 -35.30 17.11 13.24
C ALA A 23 -34.55 17.29 11.91
N ASP A 24 -33.31 17.79 11.97
CA ASP A 24 -32.37 17.69 10.86
C ASP A 24 -32.41 16.25 10.40
N SER A 25 -32.90 16.02 9.19
CA SER A 25 -32.79 14.74 8.53
C SER A 25 -31.32 14.55 8.20
N ALA A 26 -30.55 14.00 9.14
CA ALA A 26 -29.22 13.53 8.86
C ALA A 26 -29.34 12.56 7.68
N THR A 27 -28.89 12.99 6.51
CA THR A 27 -28.84 12.15 5.32
C THR A 27 -28.06 10.89 5.70
N ALA A 28 -28.60 9.72 5.33
CA ALA A 28 -27.91 8.46 5.56
C ALA A 28 -26.48 8.58 4.94
N PRO A 29 -25.45 8.06 5.61
CA PRO A 29 -24.10 8.11 5.05
C PRO A 29 -24.06 7.38 3.72
N PRO A 30 -23.17 7.80 2.81
CA PRO A 30 -23.06 7.19 1.51
C PRO A 30 -22.76 5.70 1.62
N SER A 31 -23.27 4.92 0.69
CA SER A 31 -22.82 3.53 0.53
C SER A 31 -21.32 3.50 0.16
N ALA A 32 -20.67 2.36 0.36
CA ALA A 32 -19.26 2.21 -0.01
C ALA A 32 -19.02 2.53 -1.51
N ARG A 33 -19.96 2.15 -2.39
CA ARG A 33 -19.84 2.43 -3.83
C ARG A 33 -20.06 3.91 -4.19
N GLU A 34 -20.91 4.61 -3.48
CA GLU A 34 -21.07 6.06 -3.67
C GLU A 34 -19.82 6.81 -3.21
N LEU A 35 -19.23 6.41 -2.10
CA LEU A 35 -17.98 6.99 -1.62
C LEU A 35 -16.80 6.66 -2.55
N LEU A 36 -16.73 5.42 -3.07
CA LEU A 36 -15.72 5.05 -4.06
C LEU A 36 -15.85 5.88 -5.33
N ARG A 37 -17.09 6.10 -5.82
CA ARG A 37 -17.33 6.95 -6.96
C ARG A 37 -16.82 8.37 -6.71
N GLU A 38 -17.16 8.96 -5.59
CA GLU A 38 -16.71 10.30 -5.24
C GLU A 38 -15.18 10.40 -5.21
N LEU A 39 -14.49 9.44 -4.57
CA LEU A 39 -13.03 9.47 -4.49
C LEU A 39 -12.36 9.23 -5.85
N VAL A 40 -12.90 8.34 -6.71
CA VAL A 40 -12.35 8.10 -8.05
C VAL A 40 -12.53 9.34 -8.95
N GLU A 41 -13.66 10.04 -8.82
CA GLU A 41 -13.95 11.25 -9.60
C GLU A 41 -13.14 12.47 -9.13
N ILE A 42 -12.58 12.45 -7.93
CA ILE A 42 -11.56 13.42 -7.50
C ILE A 42 -10.20 12.98 -8.06
N ASN A 43 -9.71 13.70 -9.07
CA ASN A 43 -8.37 13.47 -9.60
C ASN A 43 -7.30 13.85 -8.55
N SER A 44 -6.65 12.86 -8.00
CA SER A 44 -5.59 13.00 -6.98
C SER A 44 -4.22 12.53 -7.46
N THR A 45 -3.95 12.60 -8.77
CA THR A 45 -2.61 12.41 -9.32
C THR A 45 -1.61 13.40 -8.70
N HIS A 46 -0.32 13.12 -8.81
CA HIS A 46 0.71 13.91 -8.14
C HIS A 46 0.56 15.43 -8.37
N ALA A 47 0.25 15.87 -9.58
CA ALA A 47 0.08 17.30 -9.91
C ALA A 47 -1.15 17.93 -9.22
N HIS A 48 -2.24 17.17 -9.05
CA HIS A 48 -3.48 17.65 -8.45
C HIS A 48 -3.43 17.56 -6.92
N GLY A 49 -2.87 16.46 -6.40
CA GLY A 49 -2.74 16.20 -4.97
C GLY A 49 -4.02 15.67 -4.32
N SER A 50 -3.89 15.32 -3.04
CA SER A 50 -4.88 14.59 -2.25
C SER A 50 -5.84 15.47 -1.43
N THR A 51 -5.62 16.78 -1.39
CA THR A 51 -6.34 17.71 -0.49
C THR A 51 -7.85 17.64 -0.63
N GLU A 52 -8.39 17.56 -1.85
CA GLU A 52 -9.85 17.54 -2.06
C GLU A 52 -10.45 16.19 -1.62
N ALA A 53 -9.76 15.06 -1.87
CA ALA A 53 -10.17 13.75 -1.38
C ALA A 53 -10.16 13.68 0.17
N ALA A 54 -9.12 14.22 0.80
CA ALA A 54 -9.01 14.30 2.25
C ALA A 54 -10.14 15.15 2.88
N LYS A 55 -10.49 16.28 2.26
CA LYS A 55 -11.61 17.13 2.72
C LYS A 55 -12.97 16.46 2.54
N ALA A 56 -13.19 15.77 1.42
CA ALA A 56 -14.40 15.01 1.17
C ALA A 56 -14.62 13.94 2.25
N LEU A 57 -13.58 13.13 2.52
CA LEU A 57 -13.63 12.15 3.61
C LEU A 57 -13.87 12.80 4.98
N ALA A 58 -13.21 13.92 5.29
CA ALA A 58 -13.42 14.64 6.55
C ALA A 58 -14.89 15.05 6.74
N ALA A 59 -15.55 15.54 5.69
CA ALA A 59 -16.96 15.89 5.72
C ALA A 59 -17.85 14.67 6.03
N HIS A 60 -17.56 13.51 5.41
CA HIS A 60 -18.29 12.26 5.69
C HIS A 60 -18.12 11.78 7.13
N PHE A 61 -16.91 11.86 7.69
CA PHE A 61 -16.67 11.48 9.09
C PHE A 61 -17.42 12.41 10.06
N LEU A 62 -17.42 13.72 9.83
CA LEU A 62 -18.18 14.66 10.63
C LEU A 62 -19.69 14.38 10.54
N ALA A 63 -20.21 14.12 9.34
CA ALA A 63 -21.60 13.74 9.13
C ALA A 63 -21.96 12.39 9.81
N ALA A 64 -21.00 11.47 9.93
CA ALA A 64 -21.16 10.20 10.64
C ALA A 64 -21.10 10.35 12.17
N GLY A 65 -20.97 11.59 12.71
CA GLY A 65 -21.02 11.90 14.12
C GLY A 65 -19.68 11.77 14.86
N PHE A 66 -18.55 11.83 14.15
CA PHE A 66 -17.25 12.02 14.78
C PHE A 66 -17.15 13.45 15.33
N ALA A 67 -16.51 13.60 16.48
CA ALA A 67 -16.27 14.93 17.05
C ALA A 67 -15.19 15.66 16.23
N VAL A 68 -15.31 16.99 16.10
CA VAL A 68 -14.38 17.82 15.31
C VAL A 68 -12.92 17.60 15.72
N GLN A 69 -12.65 17.45 17.02
CA GLN A 69 -11.29 17.20 17.54
C GLN A 69 -10.75 15.79 17.21
N ASP A 70 -11.57 14.89 16.68
CA ASP A 70 -11.19 13.53 16.28
C ASP A 70 -11.08 13.38 14.75
N VAL A 71 -11.27 14.48 14.00
CA VAL A 71 -11.16 14.56 12.54
C VAL A 71 -10.17 15.67 12.20
N THR A 72 -8.93 15.33 11.95
CA THR A 72 -7.84 16.30 11.80
C THR A 72 -7.34 16.33 10.35
N PHE A 73 -7.60 17.42 9.65
CA PHE A 73 -7.03 17.68 8.31
C PHE A 73 -5.74 18.48 8.45
N LEU A 74 -4.69 18.07 7.73
CA LEU A 74 -3.36 18.66 7.77
C LEU A 74 -2.72 18.64 6.37
N ALA A 75 -1.99 19.69 6.01
CA ALA A 75 -1.17 19.72 4.81
C ALA A 75 0.17 20.41 5.10
N PRO A 76 1.28 19.96 4.50
CA PRO A 76 2.55 20.68 4.59
C PRO A 76 2.41 22.09 4.02
N ALA A 77 3.01 23.09 4.68
CA ALA A 77 2.87 24.49 4.24
C ALA A 77 3.40 24.73 2.81
N ASP A 78 4.49 24.03 2.47
CA ASP A 78 5.11 24.12 1.14
C ASP A 78 4.37 23.30 0.06
N TYR A 79 3.46 22.41 0.47
CA TYR A 79 2.68 21.51 -0.40
C TYR A 79 1.20 21.51 -0.01
N PRO A 80 0.48 22.64 -0.15
CA PRO A 80 -0.91 22.76 0.34
C PRO A 80 -1.92 21.87 -0.38
N ASN A 81 -1.58 21.35 -1.55
CA ASN A 81 -2.37 20.36 -2.28
C ASN A 81 -2.12 18.90 -1.82
N LYS A 82 -1.17 18.65 -0.93
CA LYS A 82 -0.84 17.33 -0.36
C LYS A 82 -1.48 17.16 1.02
N GLY A 83 -2.81 17.24 1.04
CA GLY A 83 -3.59 17.13 2.27
C GLY A 83 -3.67 15.71 2.79
N ASN A 84 -3.56 15.59 4.12
CA ASN A 84 -3.71 14.36 4.88
C ASN A 84 -4.90 14.48 5.81
N LEU A 85 -5.55 13.36 6.11
CA LEU A 85 -6.66 13.30 7.06
C LEU A 85 -6.37 12.22 8.10
N VAL A 86 -6.42 12.58 9.37
CA VAL A 86 -6.32 11.63 10.48
C VAL A 86 -7.64 11.61 11.24
N VAL A 87 -8.25 10.43 11.37
CA VAL A 87 -9.51 10.23 12.08
C VAL A 87 -9.30 9.24 13.22
N ARG A 88 -9.85 9.57 14.41
CA ARG A 88 -9.69 8.77 15.62
C ARG A 88 -11.05 8.35 16.19
N LEU A 89 -11.27 7.05 16.34
CA LEU A 89 -12.33 6.50 17.17
C LEU A 89 -11.74 6.17 18.54
N ARG A 90 -12.13 6.98 19.56
CA ARG A 90 -11.58 6.85 20.91
C ARG A 90 -12.02 5.57 21.59
N GLY A 91 -11.05 4.89 22.17
CA GLY A 91 -11.23 3.68 22.98
C GLY A 91 -11.28 3.98 24.48
N ARG A 92 -11.25 2.90 25.27
CA ARG A 92 -11.26 2.96 26.75
C ARG A 92 -9.88 3.15 27.37
N GLY A 93 -8.86 3.46 26.55
CA GLY A 93 -7.48 3.71 26.99
C GLY A 93 -6.71 2.45 27.45
N ARG A 94 -7.09 1.28 27.00
CA ARG A 94 -6.43 0.01 27.35
C ARG A 94 -5.32 -0.36 26.38
N GLY A 95 -4.30 0.47 26.26
CA GLY A 95 -3.14 0.23 25.42
C GLY A 95 -2.92 1.30 24.36
N ARG A 96 -1.82 1.15 23.59
CA ARG A 96 -1.51 2.05 22.47
C ARG A 96 -2.48 1.78 21.30
N PRO A 97 -2.73 2.78 20.45
CA PRO A 97 -3.66 2.67 19.32
C PRO A 97 -3.33 1.55 18.32
N VAL A 98 -4.34 1.16 17.54
CA VAL A 98 -4.19 0.51 16.23
C VAL A 98 -4.33 1.61 15.19
N LEU A 99 -3.36 1.71 14.28
CA LEU A 99 -3.37 2.65 13.17
C LEU A 99 -3.64 1.91 11.87
N TYR A 100 -4.54 2.42 11.06
CA TYR A 100 -4.68 2.08 9.65
C TYR A 100 -4.14 3.24 8.82
N ILE A 101 -3.37 2.95 7.79
CA ILE A 101 -2.86 3.96 6.84
C ILE A 101 -3.29 3.59 5.43
N GLY A 102 -3.55 4.60 4.61
CA GLY A 102 -3.83 4.45 3.19
C GLY A 102 -3.53 5.76 2.46
N HIS A 103 -3.16 5.69 1.18
CA HIS A 103 -2.83 6.86 0.40
C HIS A 103 -3.96 7.25 -0.55
N LEU A 104 -4.23 8.56 -0.60
CA LEU A 104 -5.30 9.15 -1.41
C LEU A 104 -4.84 9.49 -2.84
N ASP A 105 -3.54 9.61 -3.05
CA ASP A 105 -2.98 9.90 -4.37
C ASP A 105 -3.00 8.66 -5.26
N VAL A 106 -2.86 8.89 -6.55
CA VAL A 106 -2.86 7.84 -7.57
C VAL A 106 -1.85 8.19 -8.66
N VAL A 107 -1.30 7.17 -9.33
CA VAL A 107 -0.44 7.38 -10.50
C VAL A 107 -1.21 8.02 -11.66
N GLU A 108 -0.47 8.63 -12.57
CA GLU A 108 -1.03 9.29 -13.75
C GLU A 108 -1.81 8.29 -14.63
N ALA A 109 -2.89 8.79 -15.23
CA ALA A 109 -3.69 8.06 -16.21
C ALA A 109 -4.07 8.99 -17.37
N LYS A 110 -3.78 8.57 -18.60
CA LYS A 110 -4.14 9.31 -19.80
C LYS A 110 -5.43 8.75 -20.38
N ARG A 111 -6.43 9.60 -20.56
CA ARG A 111 -7.74 9.19 -21.09
C ARG A 111 -7.66 8.38 -22.39
N ASP A 112 -6.74 8.75 -23.28
CA ASP A 112 -6.58 8.10 -24.59
C ASP A 112 -6.03 6.68 -24.53
N ASP A 113 -5.41 6.30 -23.40
CA ASP A 113 -4.87 4.96 -23.18
C ASP A 113 -5.94 4.00 -22.61
N TRP A 114 -7.09 4.52 -22.16
CA TRP A 114 -8.13 3.76 -21.45
C TRP A 114 -9.39 3.58 -22.28
N ASN A 115 -10.04 2.42 -22.15
CA ASN A 115 -11.37 2.18 -22.73
C ASN A 115 -12.45 2.96 -21.97
N TYR A 116 -12.35 3.04 -20.64
CA TYR A 116 -13.21 3.82 -19.77
C TYR A 116 -12.48 5.07 -19.29
N ASP A 117 -13.22 6.10 -18.85
CA ASP A 117 -12.60 7.29 -18.26
C ASP A 117 -11.96 6.92 -16.90
N PRO A 118 -10.63 7.11 -16.73
CA PRO A 118 -9.94 6.71 -15.48
C PRO A 118 -10.42 7.48 -14.25
N PHE A 119 -10.97 8.68 -14.42
CA PHE A 119 -11.48 9.51 -13.32
C PHE A 119 -13.02 9.55 -13.30
N LYS A 120 -13.65 8.46 -13.73
CA LYS A 120 -15.08 8.25 -13.63
C LYS A 120 -15.36 6.80 -13.30
N LEU A 121 -15.83 6.52 -12.08
CA LEU A 121 -16.15 5.14 -11.71
C LEU A 121 -17.20 4.56 -12.65
N THR A 122 -16.82 3.51 -13.39
CA THR A 122 -17.70 2.81 -14.34
C THR A 122 -17.89 1.38 -13.88
N GLU A 123 -19.14 0.98 -13.63
CA GLU A 123 -19.50 -0.41 -13.39
C GLU A 123 -19.90 -1.08 -14.72
N HIS A 124 -19.20 -2.17 -15.09
CA HIS A 124 -19.48 -2.93 -16.30
C HIS A 124 -19.09 -4.39 -16.11
N ASP A 125 -19.98 -5.31 -16.48
CA ASP A 125 -19.78 -6.76 -16.42
C ASP A 125 -19.24 -7.30 -15.07
N GLY A 126 -19.74 -6.74 -13.96
CA GLY A 126 -19.35 -7.15 -12.61
C GLY A 126 -18.02 -6.60 -12.13
N TRP A 127 -17.44 -5.62 -12.83
CA TRP A 127 -16.22 -4.91 -12.49
C TRP A 127 -16.48 -3.42 -12.28
N LEU A 128 -15.70 -2.82 -11.37
CA LEU A 128 -15.61 -1.39 -11.13
C LEU A 128 -14.30 -0.90 -11.76
N TYR A 129 -14.40 -0.06 -12.78
CA TYR A 129 -13.26 0.53 -13.49
C TYR A 129 -13.01 1.95 -13.01
N GLY A 130 -11.74 2.28 -12.77
CA GLY A 130 -11.30 3.62 -12.40
C GLY A 130 -9.87 3.61 -11.89
N ARG A 131 -9.14 4.71 -12.02
CA ARG A 131 -7.80 4.84 -11.44
C ARG A 131 -7.90 4.91 -9.92
N GLY A 132 -7.15 4.05 -9.24
CA GLY A 132 -7.14 3.95 -7.79
C GLY A 132 -8.17 2.98 -7.22
N VAL A 133 -8.95 2.25 -8.03
CA VAL A 133 -9.91 1.27 -7.48
C VAL A 133 -9.22 0.09 -6.82
N ILE A 134 -8.00 -0.28 -7.26
CA ILE A 134 -7.13 -1.27 -6.61
C ILE A 134 -6.10 -0.54 -5.72
N ASP A 135 -5.49 0.53 -6.22
CA ASP A 135 -4.33 1.18 -5.61
C ASP A 135 -4.59 2.69 -5.42
N MET A 136 -5.06 3.14 -4.20
CA MET A 136 -5.69 2.26 -3.19
C MET A 136 -7.02 2.85 -2.67
N LYS A 137 -7.74 3.66 -3.48
CA LYS A 137 -9.02 4.29 -3.07
C LYS A 137 -10.09 3.27 -2.66
N GLY A 138 -10.04 2.03 -3.23
CA GLY A 138 -10.91 0.95 -2.81
C GLY A 138 -10.75 0.62 -1.34
N GLN A 139 -9.52 0.41 -0.89
CA GLN A 139 -9.18 0.12 0.50
C GLN A 139 -9.41 1.34 1.40
N ASP A 140 -9.13 2.56 0.92
CA ASP A 140 -9.45 3.79 1.64
C ASP A 140 -10.95 3.86 1.98
N VAL A 141 -11.80 3.53 1.01
CA VAL A 141 -13.25 3.47 1.23
C VAL A 141 -13.61 2.36 2.20
N ALA A 142 -13.01 1.18 2.10
CA ALA A 142 -13.25 0.09 3.03
C ALA A 142 -12.93 0.51 4.47
N MET A 143 -11.78 1.17 4.69
CA MET A 143 -11.38 1.71 5.99
C MET A 143 -12.33 2.79 6.49
N ALA A 144 -12.71 3.74 5.62
CA ALA A 144 -13.59 4.84 5.99
C ALA A 144 -14.99 4.33 6.39
N VAL A 145 -15.59 3.46 5.58
CA VAL A 145 -16.91 2.87 5.83
C VAL A 145 -16.91 2.01 7.10
N ALA A 146 -15.85 1.19 7.29
CA ALA A 146 -15.70 0.37 8.48
C ALA A 146 -15.66 1.24 9.76
N LEU A 147 -14.85 2.29 9.77
CA LEU A 147 -14.71 3.16 10.94
C LEU A 147 -16.01 3.94 11.21
N MET A 148 -16.68 4.48 10.17
CA MET A 148 -17.98 5.12 10.29
C MET A 148 -19.07 4.17 10.79
N ARG A 149 -19.06 2.91 10.34
CA ARG A 149 -19.99 1.87 10.80
C ARG A 149 -19.79 1.56 12.28
N LEU A 150 -18.53 1.36 12.73
CA LEU A 150 -18.21 1.17 14.15
C LEU A 150 -18.71 2.34 15.02
N ARG A 151 -18.53 3.57 14.56
CA ARG A 151 -19.03 4.77 15.25
C ARG A 151 -20.54 4.74 15.41
N ARG A 152 -21.28 4.47 14.33
CA ARG A 152 -22.77 4.43 14.33
C ARG A 152 -23.34 3.31 15.20
N GLU A 153 -22.67 2.16 15.22
CA GLU A 153 -23.04 1.02 16.08
C GLU A 153 -22.76 1.28 17.58
N GLY A 154 -22.12 2.40 17.91
CA GLY A 154 -21.71 2.71 19.29
C GLY A 154 -20.63 1.76 19.80
N PHE A 155 -19.82 1.19 18.91
CA PHE A 155 -18.73 0.29 19.28
C PHE A 155 -17.74 1.01 20.20
N GLN A 156 -17.37 0.35 21.31
CA GLN A 156 -16.45 0.88 22.30
C GLN A 156 -15.15 0.06 22.26
N PRO A 157 -14.14 0.48 21.47
CA PRO A 157 -12.88 -0.23 21.41
C PRO A 157 -12.13 -0.19 22.75
N ALA A 158 -11.30 -1.19 23.00
CA ALA A 158 -10.44 -1.19 24.20
C ALA A 158 -9.33 -0.14 24.07
N ARG A 159 -8.77 0.02 22.87
CA ARG A 159 -7.76 1.00 22.48
C ARG A 159 -8.27 1.89 21.34
N ASP A 160 -7.65 3.04 21.13
CA ASP A 160 -8.03 3.90 20.03
C ASP A 160 -7.81 3.20 18.69
N LEU A 161 -8.76 3.40 17.77
CA LEU A 161 -8.59 3.15 16.34
C LEU A 161 -8.30 4.47 15.64
N ILE A 162 -7.23 4.50 14.87
CA ILE A 162 -6.84 5.64 14.06
C ILE A 162 -6.83 5.20 12.60
N VAL A 163 -7.37 6.04 11.71
CA VAL A 163 -7.18 5.89 10.27
C VAL A 163 -6.52 7.17 9.76
N ALA A 164 -5.41 7.03 9.06
CA ALA A 164 -4.70 8.12 8.41
C ALA A 164 -4.76 7.91 6.90
N PHE A 165 -5.45 8.82 6.21
CA PHE A 165 -5.48 8.91 4.77
C PHE A 165 -4.42 9.93 4.36
N THR A 166 -3.42 9.50 3.60
CA THR A 166 -2.18 10.23 3.39
C THR A 166 -1.96 10.62 1.94
N ALA A 167 -0.98 11.48 1.72
CA ALA A 167 -0.63 12.04 0.42
C ALA A 167 0.68 11.46 -0.09
N ASP A 168 0.83 11.42 -1.43
CA ASP A 168 2.11 11.33 -2.15
C ASP A 168 2.93 10.06 -1.83
N GLU A 169 2.26 8.93 -1.65
CA GLU A 169 2.91 7.62 -1.58
C GLU A 169 3.57 7.28 -2.90
N GLU A 170 2.82 7.40 -3.99
CA GLU A 170 3.17 7.02 -5.35
C GLU A 170 4.34 7.83 -5.95
N ALA A 171 4.40 9.09 -5.61
CA ALA A 171 5.49 9.95 -6.07
C ALA A 171 6.68 9.95 -5.10
N GLY A 172 6.44 9.64 -3.82
CA GLY A 172 7.44 9.72 -2.77
C GLY A 172 7.94 11.15 -2.51
N GLY A 173 9.14 11.27 -1.96
CA GLY A 173 9.77 12.58 -1.73
C GLY A 173 9.32 13.28 -0.46
N ASP A 174 9.54 14.62 -0.42
CA ASP A 174 9.38 15.43 0.80
C ASP A 174 7.91 15.64 1.22
N ALA A 175 6.97 15.40 0.30
CA ALA A 175 5.55 15.57 0.53
C ALA A 175 4.82 14.27 0.92
N ASN A 176 5.53 13.13 1.01
CA ASN A 176 4.93 11.88 1.46
C ASN A 176 4.29 12.05 2.84
N GLY A 177 2.98 11.76 2.91
CA GLY A 177 2.16 12.10 4.05
C GLY A 177 2.52 11.35 5.32
N VAL A 178 2.81 10.04 5.25
CA VAL A 178 3.22 9.25 6.43
C VAL A 178 4.55 9.73 6.97
N SER A 179 5.55 9.93 6.10
CA SER A 179 6.86 10.45 6.48
C SER A 179 6.74 11.82 7.15
N TRP A 180 5.96 12.72 6.56
CA TRP A 180 5.74 14.06 7.09
C TRP A 180 5.00 14.04 8.44
N LEU A 181 3.91 13.26 8.57
CA LEU A 181 3.18 13.14 9.84
C LEU A 181 4.07 12.57 10.96
N LEU A 182 4.90 11.57 10.65
CA LEU A 182 5.84 11.00 11.62
C LEU A 182 6.90 12.00 12.07
N ALA A 183 7.32 12.91 11.19
CA ALA A 183 8.31 13.93 11.50
C ALA A 183 7.73 15.13 12.28
N THR A 184 6.47 15.50 12.02
CA THR A 184 5.91 16.77 12.51
C THR A 184 4.73 16.62 13.47
N HIS A 185 3.96 15.52 13.37
CA HIS A 185 2.72 15.26 14.10
C HIS A 185 2.60 13.79 14.55
N ARG A 186 3.72 13.21 14.99
CA ARG A 186 3.79 11.79 15.37
C ARG A 186 2.72 11.38 16.38
N GLU A 187 2.34 12.28 17.30
CA GLU A 187 1.32 12.04 18.33
C GLU A 187 -0.07 11.70 17.76
N LEU A 188 -0.35 12.09 16.52
CA LEU A 188 -1.61 11.77 15.86
C LEU A 188 -1.65 10.32 15.35
N ILE A 189 -0.50 9.74 14.99
CA ILE A 189 -0.41 8.43 14.33
C ILE A 189 0.51 7.43 15.06
N ASP A 190 1.03 7.76 16.25
CA ASP A 190 1.82 6.80 17.02
C ASP A 190 0.95 5.63 17.50
N ALA A 191 1.34 4.39 17.16
CA ALA A 191 0.52 3.22 17.38
C ALA A 191 1.31 2.00 17.86
N GLN A 192 0.64 1.00 18.40
CA GLN A 192 1.23 -0.28 18.78
C GLN A 192 1.46 -1.17 17.55
N ILE A 193 0.49 -1.15 16.64
CA ILE A 193 0.53 -1.86 15.36
C ILE A 193 -0.06 -0.94 14.28
N VAL A 194 0.45 -1.11 13.07
CA VAL A 194 -0.03 -0.42 11.88
C VAL A 194 -0.56 -1.46 10.90
N ILE A 195 -1.73 -1.23 10.34
CA ILE A 195 -2.29 -1.97 9.21
C ILE A 195 -2.23 -1.06 7.99
N ASN A 196 -1.60 -1.54 6.94
CA ASN A 196 -1.50 -0.86 5.66
C ASN A 196 -2.03 -1.77 4.56
N PRO A 197 -3.30 -1.65 4.15
CA PRO A 197 -3.88 -2.51 3.11
C PRO A 197 -3.10 -2.47 1.78
N ASP A 198 -2.50 -1.33 1.43
CA ASP A 198 -1.64 -1.16 0.25
C ASP A 198 -0.55 -2.23 0.11
N GLY A 199 0.06 -2.62 1.23
CA GLY A 199 1.03 -3.71 1.26
C GLY A 199 0.42 -5.11 1.29
N GLY A 200 -0.91 -5.25 1.34
CA GLY A 200 -1.61 -6.52 1.40
C GLY A 200 -1.81 -7.15 0.03
N GLU A 201 -2.05 -8.47 0.01
CA GLU A 201 -2.43 -9.19 -1.19
C GLU A 201 -3.47 -10.27 -0.85
N ALA A 202 -4.53 -10.35 -1.64
CA ALA A 202 -5.51 -11.43 -1.56
C ALA A 202 -5.62 -12.11 -2.93
N GLY A 203 -5.01 -13.28 -3.05
CA GLY A 203 -4.86 -13.97 -4.33
C GLY A 203 -6.05 -14.83 -4.69
N MET A 204 -6.53 -14.67 -5.94
CA MET A 204 -7.54 -15.50 -6.57
C MET A 204 -7.02 -16.03 -7.90
N LYS A 205 -7.46 -17.21 -8.31
CA LYS A 205 -7.16 -17.77 -9.62
C LYS A 205 -8.37 -18.50 -10.17
N GLN A 206 -8.78 -18.15 -11.40
CA GLN A 206 -9.96 -18.74 -12.06
C GLN A 206 -11.21 -18.71 -11.18
N GLY A 207 -11.45 -17.60 -10.49
CA GLY A 207 -12.60 -17.40 -9.59
C GLY A 207 -12.49 -18.11 -8.23
N ARG A 208 -11.42 -18.89 -7.98
CA ARG A 208 -11.18 -19.54 -6.69
C ARG A 208 -10.25 -18.68 -5.82
N LYS A 209 -10.73 -18.22 -4.67
CA LYS A 209 -9.93 -17.56 -3.65
C LYS A 209 -8.92 -18.53 -3.07
N LEU A 210 -7.66 -18.11 -2.97
CA LEU A 210 -6.55 -18.97 -2.57
C LEU A 210 -6.00 -18.59 -1.21
N TYR A 211 -5.65 -17.32 -1.03
CA TYR A 211 -5.00 -16.85 0.19
C TYR A 211 -5.28 -15.37 0.46
N VAL A 212 -5.10 -14.99 1.73
CA VAL A 212 -4.89 -13.63 2.19
C VAL A 212 -3.49 -13.55 2.75
N ALA A 213 -2.68 -12.64 2.24
CA ALA A 213 -1.33 -12.40 2.74
C ALA A 213 -1.35 -11.51 3.99
N VAL A 214 -0.40 -11.77 4.89
CA VAL A 214 -0.01 -10.87 5.97
C VAL A 214 1.41 -10.43 5.66
N GLN A 215 1.53 -9.30 4.94
CA GLN A 215 2.84 -8.73 4.65
C GLN A 215 3.46 -8.22 5.95
N THR A 216 4.61 -8.75 6.30
CA THR A 216 5.36 -8.36 7.50
C THR A 216 6.63 -7.58 7.18
N SER A 217 7.05 -7.63 5.94
CA SER A 217 8.23 -6.93 5.45
C SER A 217 8.12 -6.60 3.97
N GLU A 218 9.03 -5.77 3.50
CA GLU A 218 9.15 -5.38 2.10
C GLU A 218 10.62 -5.23 1.74
N LYS A 219 10.94 -5.43 0.46
CA LYS A 219 12.31 -5.19 0.00
C LYS A 219 12.64 -3.71 0.00
N ASN A 220 13.83 -3.39 0.49
CA ASN A 220 14.33 -2.02 0.48
C ASN A 220 14.67 -1.59 -0.96
N PHE A 221 14.13 -0.45 -1.38
CA PHE A 221 14.44 0.17 -2.65
C PHE A 221 15.81 0.85 -2.57
N LEU A 222 16.71 0.54 -3.52
CA LEU A 222 18.06 1.08 -3.57
C LEU A 222 18.47 1.26 -5.03
N THR A 223 18.97 2.44 -5.39
CA THR A 223 19.37 2.72 -6.77
C THR A 223 20.80 3.21 -6.83
N PHE A 224 21.62 2.55 -7.64
CA PHE A 224 22.97 2.96 -7.94
C PHE A 224 23.09 3.51 -9.37
N GLY A 225 23.90 4.56 -9.53
CA GLY A 225 24.49 4.95 -10.80
C GLY A 225 25.85 4.29 -10.97
N VAL A 226 26.10 3.71 -12.12
CA VAL A 226 27.41 3.17 -12.48
C VAL A 226 27.93 3.88 -13.74
N GLU A 227 29.19 4.29 -13.72
CA GLU A 227 29.82 5.04 -14.81
C GLU A 227 31.17 4.46 -15.16
N THR A 228 31.43 4.30 -16.45
CA THR A 228 32.76 3.99 -17.02
C THR A 228 33.29 5.22 -17.74
N PRO A 229 34.31 5.93 -17.23
CA PRO A 229 34.88 7.09 -17.88
C PRO A 229 35.96 6.73 -18.90
N ASP A 230 36.21 7.62 -19.86
CA ASP A 230 37.35 7.60 -20.79
C ASP A 230 37.69 9.03 -21.20
N LYS A 231 38.84 9.23 -21.89
CA LYS A 231 39.23 10.53 -22.45
C LYS A 231 38.50 10.87 -23.74
N GLY A 232 37.89 9.87 -24.42
CA GLY A 232 37.34 10.01 -25.75
C GLY A 232 38.38 10.14 -26.86
N GLY A 233 37.93 10.52 -28.05
CA GLY A 233 38.79 10.70 -29.21
C GLY A 233 38.03 10.68 -30.53
N HIS A 234 38.74 10.68 -31.65
CA HIS A 234 38.15 10.60 -33.00
C HIS A 234 37.82 9.15 -33.33
N SER A 235 36.61 8.86 -33.83
CA SER A 235 36.16 7.49 -34.11
C SER A 235 36.97 6.74 -35.16
N SER A 236 37.68 7.45 -36.08
CA SER A 236 38.58 6.86 -37.05
C SER A 236 39.87 6.27 -36.45
N ARG A 237 40.10 6.48 -35.15
CA ARG A 237 41.25 5.96 -34.39
C ARG A 237 40.75 5.18 -33.18
N PRO A 238 40.08 4.02 -33.42
CA PRO A 238 39.50 3.25 -32.33
C PRO A 238 40.59 2.74 -31.39
N THR A 239 40.32 2.85 -30.07
CA THR A 239 41.17 2.25 -29.06
C THR A 239 40.51 0.97 -28.55
N ALA A 240 41.31 0.07 -27.98
CA ALA A 240 40.79 -1.17 -27.36
C ALA A 240 39.93 -0.82 -26.09
N ASP A 241 40.21 0.31 -25.46
CA ASP A 241 39.52 0.81 -24.30
C ASP A 241 38.37 1.76 -24.76
N ASN A 242 37.13 1.34 -24.53
CA ASN A 242 35.93 2.09 -24.87
C ASN A 242 34.90 1.95 -23.72
N PRO A 243 34.45 3.04 -23.14
CA PRO A 243 33.56 3.01 -21.97
C PRO A 243 32.22 2.30 -22.26
N ILE A 244 31.70 2.38 -23.48
CA ILE A 244 30.48 1.63 -23.87
C ILE A 244 30.77 0.10 -23.81
N TYR A 245 31.88 -0.37 -24.36
CA TYR A 245 32.19 -1.81 -24.35
C TYR A 245 32.45 -2.32 -22.94
N ARG A 246 33.12 -1.51 -22.10
CA ARG A 246 33.40 -1.85 -20.71
C ARG A 246 32.10 -1.95 -19.90
N LEU A 247 31.21 -0.95 -20.05
CA LEU A 247 29.92 -0.97 -19.38
C LEU A 247 29.07 -2.15 -19.85
N ALA A 248 28.99 -2.40 -21.15
CA ALA A 248 28.24 -3.54 -21.68
C ALA A 248 28.76 -4.88 -21.13
N ALA A 249 30.07 -5.06 -21.06
CA ALA A 249 30.67 -6.27 -20.48
C ALA A 249 30.36 -6.40 -18.97
N ALA A 250 30.38 -5.31 -18.23
CA ALA A 250 29.99 -5.28 -16.83
C ALA A 250 28.50 -5.65 -16.63
N LEU A 251 27.60 -5.07 -17.44
CA LEU A 251 26.17 -5.37 -17.37
C LEU A 251 25.86 -6.82 -17.79
N MET A 252 26.60 -7.38 -18.74
CA MET A 252 26.49 -8.81 -19.11
C MET A 252 26.86 -9.72 -17.94
N ARG A 253 27.89 -9.40 -17.16
CA ARG A 253 28.21 -10.14 -15.93
C ARG A 253 27.10 -10.01 -14.88
N LEU A 254 26.54 -8.80 -14.71
CA LEU A 254 25.39 -8.58 -13.81
C LEU A 254 24.19 -9.43 -14.21
N SER A 255 23.86 -9.50 -15.51
CA SER A 255 22.69 -10.25 -15.99
C SER A 255 22.76 -11.76 -15.70
N GLN A 256 23.96 -12.28 -15.48
CA GLN A 256 24.22 -13.69 -15.17
C GLN A 256 24.39 -13.93 -13.65
N TYR A 257 24.49 -12.86 -12.87
CA TYR A 257 24.73 -12.98 -11.44
C TYR A 257 23.44 -13.18 -10.67
N ARG A 258 23.46 -14.08 -9.72
CA ARG A 258 22.41 -14.25 -8.73
C ARG A 258 22.98 -14.03 -7.34
N PHE A 259 22.39 -13.11 -6.59
CA PHE A 259 22.74 -12.94 -5.19
C PHE A 259 22.54 -14.26 -4.41
N PRO A 260 23.31 -14.50 -3.36
CA PRO A 260 23.08 -15.66 -2.49
C PRO A 260 21.65 -15.72 -1.96
N VAL A 261 21.17 -16.93 -1.67
CA VAL A 261 19.89 -17.10 -0.99
C VAL A 261 20.00 -16.56 0.42
N HIS A 262 19.04 -15.71 0.77
CA HIS A 262 18.89 -15.16 2.11
C HIS A 262 17.42 -15.27 2.51
N LEU A 263 17.09 -16.26 3.32
CA LEU A 263 15.74 -16.48 3.84
C LEU A 263 15.59 -15.79 5.18
N THR A 264 14.62 -14.91 5.26
CA THR A 264 14.15 -14.33 6.52
C THR A 264 13.13 -15.26 7.18
N GLU A 265 12.69 -14.95 8.39
CA GLU A 265 11.64 -15.73 9.04
C GLU A 265 10.33 -15.67 8.25
N THR A 266 10.00 -14.49 7.72
CA THR A 266 8.82 -14.29 6.86
C THR A 266 8.88 -15.16 5.61
N THR A 267 10.00 -15.15 4.89
CA THR A 267 10.10 -15.90 3.62
C THR A 267 10.13 -17.41 3.82
N LYS A 268 10.65 -17.91 4.94
CA LYS A 268 10.54 -19.34 5.30
C LYS A 268 9.08 -19.72 5.47
N GLN A 269 8.34 -18.98 6.32
CA GLN A 269 6.92 -19.25 6.57
C GLN A 269 6.07 -19.05 5.29
N TYR A 270 6.43 -18.10 4.43
CA TYR A 270 5.82 -17.95 3.10
C TYR A 270 5.94 -19.27 2.31
N PHE A 271 7.14 -19.82 2.16
CA PHE A 271 7.33 -21.06 1.40
C PHE A 271 6.60 -22.25 2.01
N GLU A 272 6.57 -22.37 3.35
CA GLU A 272 5.83 -23.43 4.03
C GLU A 272 4.34 -23.36 3.73
N ARG A 273 3.73 -22.18 3.90
CA ARG A 273 2.29 -21.98 3.68
C ARG A 273 1.92 -22.01 2.20
N ARG A 274 2.73 -21.38 1.35
CA ARG A 274 2.50 -21.37 -0.09
C ARG A 274 2.51 -22.79 -0.69
N ALA A 275 3.32 -23.68 -0.15
CA ALA A 275 3.35 -25.09 -0.52
C ALA A 275 2.00 -25.80 -0.36
N GLU A 276 1.08 -25.30 0.48
CA GLU A 276 -0.27 -25.89 0.64
C GLU A 276 -1.13 -25.69 -0.61
N LEU A 277 -0.83 -24.68 -1.43
CA LEU A 277 -1.52 -24.36 -2.69
C LEU A 277 -0.92 -25.06 -3.91
N GLU A 278 0.25 -25.69 -3.75
CA GLU A 278 0.99 -26.31 -4.84
C GLU A 278 0.90 -27.84 -4.78
N THR A 279 1.33 -28.51 -5.85
CA THR A 279 1.35 -29.97 -5.93
C THR A 279 2.68 -30.48 -6.52
N GLY A 280 2.99 -31.75 -6.34
CA GLY A 280 4.15 -32.40 -6.97
C GLY A 280 5.49 -31.82 -6.49
N GLN A 281 6.40 -31.60 -7.47
CA GLN A 281 7.76 -31.17 -7.17
C GLN A 281 7.83 -29.76 -6.59
N THR A 282 7.02 -28.83 -7.09
CA THR A 282 6.97 -27.45 -6.58
C THR A 282 6.59 -27.42 -5.09
N GLN A 283 5.60 -28.21 -4.70
CA GLN A 283 5.22 -28.34 -3.30
C GLN A 283 6.37 -28.87 -2.43
N ALA A 284 7.06 -29.91 -2.91
CA ALA A 284 8.18 -30.50 -2.19
C ALA A 284 9.35 -29.51 -2.02
N ASP A 285 9.67 -28.77 -3.09
CA ASP A 285 10.73 -27.78 -3.10
C ASP A 285 10.42 -26.62 -2.16
N MET A 286 9.20 -26.08 -2.20
CA MET A 286 8.77 -25.00 -1.31
C MET A 286 8.83 -25.43 0.16
N ARG A 287 8.36 -26.65 0.49
CA ARG A 287 8.45 -27.18 1.86
C ARG A 287 9.89 -27.33 2.32
N ALA A 288 10.78 -27.87 1.44
CA ALA A 288 12.17 -28.03 1.78
C ALA A 288 12.84 -26.68 2.09
N VAL A 289 12.62 -25.67 1.23
CA VAL A 289 13.17 -24.33 1.40
C VAL A 289 12.57 -23.64 2.63
N GLY A 290 11.26 -23.74 2.87
CA GLY A 290 10.60 -23.21 4.07
C GLY A 290 11.19 -23.78 5.37
N MET A 291 11.47 -25.07 5.40
CA MET A 291 12.16 -25.72 6.53
C MET A 291 13.67 -25.38 6.63
N GLY A 292 14.16 -24.48 5.77
CA GLY A 292 15.56 -24.05 5.80
C GLY A 292 16.54 -25.02 5.12
N SER A 293 16.06 -25.93 4.27
CA SER A 293 16.92 -26.81 3.50
C SER A 293 17.77 -26.03 2.51
N ALA A 294 19.06 -26.37 2.45
CA ALA A 294 20.01 -25.86 1.45
C ALA A 294 20.06 -26.73 0.17
N ASP A 295 18.98 -27.47 -0.16
CA ASP A 295 18.91 -28.27 -1.37
C ASP A 295 19.06 -27.37 -2.62
N GLN A 296 20.23 -27.43 -3.24
CA GLN A 296 20.57 -26.61 -4.39
C GLN A 296 19.63 -26.84 -5.58
N ALA A 297 19.19 -28.08 -5.81
CA ALA A 297 18.29 -28.40 -6.90
C ALA A 297 16.89 -27.81 -6.70
N ALA A 298 16.37 -27.81 -5.46
CA ALA A 298 15.11 -27.13 -5.10
C ALA A 298 15.24 -25.62 -5.28
N ILE A 299 16.35 -25.03 -4.79
CA ILE A 299 16.64 -23.59 -4.94
C ILE A 299 16.72 -23.20 -6.43
N GLU A 300 17.35 -24.00 -7.28
CA GLU A 300 17.46 -23.70 -8.71
C GLU A 300 16.09 -23.74 -9.40
N ARG A 301 15.26 -24.76 -9.11
CA ARG A 301 13.91 -24.83 -9.67
C ARG A 301 13.05 -23.66 -9.26
N LEU A 302 13.04 -23.30 -7.97
CA LEU A 302 12.32 -22.13 -7.47
C LEU A 302 12.90 -20.81 -8.01
N SER A 303 14.22 -20.73 -8.24
CA SER A 303 14.86 -19.56 -8.85
C SER A 303 14.56 -19.39 -10.34
N ALA A 304 14.03 -20.40 -11.02
CA ALA A 304 13.61 -20.29 -12.42
C ALA A 304 12.27 -19.58 -12.59
N VAL A 305 11.50 -19.42 -11.51
CA VAL A 305 10.21 -18.72 -11.47
C VAL A 305 10.43 -17.37 -10.81
N VAL A 306 9.96 -16.29 -11.44
CA VAL A 306 10.22 -14.91 -11.00
C VAL A 306 9.68 -14.67 -9.59
N GLU A 307 8.44 -15.07 -9.33
CA GLU A 307 7.71 -14.86 -8.08
C GLU A 307 8.41 -15.53 -6.89
N THR A 308 8.94 -16.72 -7.08
CA THR A 308 9.69 -17.42 -6.02
C THR A 308 11.13 -16.95 -5.92
N ASN A 309 11.77 -16.59 -7.04
CA ASN A 309 13.14 -16.08 -7.02
C ASN A 309 13.27 -14.78 -6.23
N ILE A 310 12.30 -13.87 -6.36
CA ILE A 310 12.31 -12.61 -5.62
C ILE A 310 12.15 -12.80 -4.10
N MET A 311 11.54 -13.90 -3.68
CA MET A 311 11.39 -14.25 -2.26
C MET A 311 12.67 -14.88 -1.67
N LEU A 312 13.57 -15.41 -2.54
CA LEU A 312 14.78 -16.09 -2.12
C LEU A 312 15.95 -15.15 -1.84
N ARG A 313 16.02 -13.98 -2.48
CA ARG A 313 17.24 -13.17 -2.49
C ARG A 313 17.04 -11.70 -2.88
N THR A 314 18.05 -10.89 -2.59
CA THR A 314 18.21 -9.56 -3.20
C THR A 314 18.30 -9.68 -4.71
N THR A 315 17.70 -8.72 -5.42
CA THR A 315 17.75 -8.66 -6.89
C THR A 315 18.18 -7.27 -7.34
N CYS A 316 19.05 -7.20 -8.36
CA CYS A 316 19.44 -5.95 -8.99
C CYS A 316 19.32 -6.09 -10.51
N THR A 317 18.82 -5.05 -11.17
CA THR A 317 18.66 -5.00 -12.62
C THR A 317 19.05 -3.63 -13.16
N ALA A 318 19.58 -3.60 -14.40
CA ALA A 318 19.80 -2.35 -15.11
C ALA A 318 18.47 -1.85 -15.67
N THR A 319 18.11 -0.59 -15.36
CA THR A 319 16.85 0.03 -15.81
C THR A 319 17.08 1.12 -16.85
N GLN A 320 18.27 1.72 -16.88
CA GLN A 320 18.61 2.77 -17.82
C GLN A 320 20.07 2.60 -18.27
N ILE A 321 20.36 2.99 -19.53
CA ILE A 321 21.72 3.02 -20.08
C ILE A 321 21.86 4.23 -21.01
N GLU A 322 23.02 4.91 -20.93
CA GLU A 322 23.41 5.98 -21.83
C GLU A 322 24.89 5.92 -22.17
N GLY A 323 25.29 6.39 -23.37
CA GLY A 323 26.67 6.44 -23.74
C GLY A 323 26.90 7.12 -25.08
N GLY A 324 28.05 7.82 -25.20
CA GLY A 324 28.38 8.59 -26.38
C GLY A 324 27.68 9.96 -26.46
N HIS A 325 28.11 10.81 -27.40
CA HIS A 325 27.55 12.13 -27.63
C HIS A 325 27.57 12.53 -29.11
N ALA A 326 28.31 11.81 -29.96
CA ALA A 326 28.37 12.04 -31.39
C ALA A 326 28.77 10.73 -32.12
N GLU A 327 28.28 10.53 -33.35
CA GLU A 327 28.55 9.33 -34.16
C GLU A 327 30.00 9.17 -34.59
N ASN A 328 30.73 10.29 -34.69
CA ASN A 328 32.13 10.35 -35.15
C ASN A 328 33.13 10.58 -33.99
N ALA A 329 32.72 10.43 -32.74
CA ALA A 329 33.56 10.60 -31.56
C ALA A 329 33.56 9.33 -30.70
N LEU A 330 34.73 8.97 -30.15
CA LEU A 330 34.81 7.98 -29.10
C LEU A 330 34.15 8.53 -27.83
N PRO A 331 33.34 7.74 -27.13
CA PRO A 331 32.63 8.20 -25.95
C PRO A 331 33.58 8.57 -24.81
N GLN A 332 33.27 9.62 -24.07
CA GLN A 332 34.03 10.03 -22.88
C GLN A 332 33.50 9.34 -21.63
N ARG A 333 32.33 8.80 -21.70
CA ARG A 333 31.68 8.03 -20.62
C ARG A 333 30.55 7.16 -21.15
N ALA A 334 30.23 6.10 -20.41
CA ALA A 334 28.97 5.40 -20.49
C ALA A 334 28.42 5.20 -19.08
N ARG A 335 27.10 5.22 -18.93
CA ARG A 335 26.40 5.14 -17.63
C ARG A 335 25.28 4.13 -17.69
N ALA A 336 24.97 3.53 -16.54
CA ALA A 336 23.75 2.77 -16.33
C ALA A 336 23.17 3.07 -14.95
N THR A 337 21.87 2.96 -14.83
CA THR A 337 21.15 2.96 -13.55
C THR A 337 20.86 1.50 -13.17
N LEU A 338 21.31 1.11 -11.97
CA LEU A 338 21.05 -0.21 -11.40
C LEU A 338 20.03 -0.06 -10.27
N GLN A 339 18.85 -0.64 -10.45
CA GLN A 339 17.83 -0.66 -9.44
C GLN A 339 17.88 -1.99 -8.69
N CYS A 340 18.01 -1.92 -7.36
CA CYS A 340 18.08 -3.07 -6.48
C CYS A 340 16.86 -3.13 -5.55
N ARG A 341 16.38 -4.34 -5.32
CA ARG A 341 15.39 -4.69 -4.32
C ARG A 341 16.07 -5.58 -3.28
N VAL A 342 16.40 -4.97 -2.16
CA VAL A 342 17.27 -5.55 -1.13
C VAL A 342 16.43 -6.21 -0.05
N ILE A 343 16.72 -7.49 0.27
CA ILE A 343 16.04 -8.19 1.37
C ILE A 343 16.29 -7.48 2.70
N PRO A 344 15.30 -7.37 3.59
CA PRO A 344 15.47 -6.83 4.93
C PRO A 344 16.62 -7.52 5.68
N GLY A 345 17.46 -6.72 6.32
CA GLY A 345 18.65 -7.21 7.04
C GLY A 345 19.94 -7.14 6.22
N GLU A 346 19.89 -7.01 4.89
CA GLU A 346 21.08 -6.72 4.08
C GLU A 346 21.34 -5.22 4.00
N SER A 347 22.62 -4.83 4.04
CA SER A 347 23.00 -3.42 3.97
C SER A 347 23.26 -2.96 2.53
N ALA A 348 23.07 -1.66 2.27
CA ALA A 348 23.41 -1.05 0.98
C ALA A 348 24.90 -1.26 0.65
N ASP A 349 25.79 -1.19 1.64
CA ASP A 349 27.23 -1.39 1.46
C ASP A 349 27.56 -2.82 1.05
N SER A 350 26.89 -3.83 1.63
CA SER A 350 27.11 -5.24 1.24
C SER A 350 26.66 -5.48 -0.21
N VAL A 351 25.53 -4.90 -0.62
CA VAL A 351 25.02 -4.99 -1.99
C VAL A 351 25.97 -4.28 -2.97
N GLN A 352 26.45 -3.09 -2.63
CA GLN A 352 27.43 -2.38 -3.44
C GLN A 352 28.74 -3.17 -3.61
N ALA A 353 29.28 -3.74 -2.54
CA ALA A 353 30.48 -4.56 -2.58
C ALA A 353 30.34 -5.80 -3.47
N ALA A 354 29.16 -6.47 -3.39
CA ALA A 354 28.83 -7.58 -4.27
C ALA A 354 28.78 -7.14 -5.74
N LEU A 355 28.12 -6.02 -6.03
CA LEU A 355 28.06 -5.46 -7.38
C LEU A 355 29.43 -5.05 -7.91
N GLN A 356 30.29 -4.44 -7.10
CA GLN A 356 31.66 -4.11 -7.50
C GLN A 356 32.45 -5.35 -7.89
N THR A 357 32.30 -6.43 -7.13
CA THR A 357 32.94 -7.72 -7.43
C THR A 357 32.41 -8.31 -8.74
N VAL A 358 31.09 -8.28 -8.95
CA VAL A 358 30.44 -8.85 -10.16
C VAL A 358 30.77 -8.04 -11.40
N LEU A 359 30.73 -6.71 -11.35
CA LEU A 359 31.04 -5.85 -12.47
C LEU A 359 32.51 -5.98 -12.89
N ALA A 360 33.39 -6.38 -11.97
CA ALA A 360 34.78 -6.79 -12.21
C ALA A 360 35.59 -5.81 -13.08
N ASP A 361 35.37 -4.52 -12.93
CA ASP A 361 36.07 -3.45 -13.62
C ASP A 361 36.44 -2.32 -12.62
N PRO A 362 37.74 -2.13 -12.32
CA PRO A 362 38.19 -1.18 -11.34
C PRO A 362 37.95 0.30 -11.73
N LEU A 363 37.65 0.58 -12.99
CA LEU A 363 37.33 1.93 -13.46
C LEU A 363 35.83 2.24 -13.41
N VAL A 364 34.97 1.28 -13.07
CA VAL A 364 33.55 1.54 -12.81
C VAL A 364 33.44 2.38 -11.54
N LYS A 365 32.83 3.54 -11.68
CA LYS A 365 32.50 4.44 -10.57
C LYS A 365 31.07 4.19 -10.13
N PHE A 366 30.85 4.09 -8.83
CA PHE A 366 29.53 4.00 -8.21
C PHE A 366 29.09 5.35 -7.63
N SER A 367 27.82 5.62 -7.76
CA SER A 367 27.13 6.69 -7.03
C SER A 367 25.79 6.16 -6.52
N THR A 368 25.36 6.58 -5.35
CA THR A 368 24.00 6.29 -4.87
C THR A 368 23.05 7.35 -5.43
N ILE A 369 22.04 6.92 -6.19
CA ILE A 369 20.99 7.78 -6.73
C ILE A 369 19.86 7.88 -5.71
N THR A 370 19.35 6.72 -5.24
CA THR A 370 18.33 6.66 -4.19
C THR A 370 18.85 5.77 -3.08
N PRO A 371 19.07 6.31 -1.87
CA PRO A 371 19.50 5.52 -0.72
C PRO A 371 18.38 4.58 -0.25
N ALA A 372 18.76 3.45 0.33
CA ALA A 372 17.82 2.56 0.98
C ALA A 372 17.26 3.20 2.25
N THR A 373 15.94 3.08 2.45
CA THR A 373 15.31 3.36 3.75
C THR A 373 15.26 2.03 4.51
N PRO A 374 15.98 1.89 5.62
CA PRO A 374 15.91 0.66 6.42
C PRO A 374 14.47 0.40 6.88
N SER A 375 13.95 -0.77 6.55
CA SER A 375 12.62 -1.21 6.95
C SER A 375 12.74 -2.63 7.52
N PRO A 376 12.87 -2.78 8.86
CA PRO A 376 12.99 -4.09 9.48
C PRO A 376 11.69 -4.87 9.37
N GLU A 377 11.78 -6.21 9.44
CA GLU A 377 10.60 -7.05 9.50
C GLU A 377 9.76 -6.76 10.74
N SER A 378 8.44 -6.75 10.58
CA SER A 378 7.49 -6.71 11.69
C SER A 378 7.36 -8.11 12.30
N PRO A 379 7.38 -8.26 13.63
CA PRO A 379 7.27 -9.58 14.27
C PRO A 379 5.90 -10.20 13.98
N LEU A 380 5.86 -11.37 13.38
CA LEU A 380 4.63 -12.12 13.15
C LEU A 380 4.18 -12.81 14.45
N THR A 381 3.38 -12.10 15.24
CA THR A 381 2.93 -12.63 16.54
C THR A 381 1.80 -13.66 16.36
N PRO A 382 1.81 -14.79 17.12
CA PRO A 382 0.74 -15.78 17.03
C PRO A 382 -0.66 -15.23 17.33
N SER A 383 -0.77 -14.15 18.11
CA SER A 383 -2.06 -13.50 18.40
C SER A 383 -2.61 -12.81 17.15
N LEU A 384 -1.78 -12.02 16.43
CA LEU A 384 -2.19 -11.33 15.22
C LEU A 384 -2.62 -12.34 14.15
N VAL A 385 -1.79 -13.37 13.92
CA VAL A 385 -2.11 -14.41 12.93
C VAL A 385 -3.46 -15.06 13.22
N ARG A 386 -3.71 -15.49 14.46
CA ARG A 386 -5.00 -16.09 14.85
C ARG A 386 -6.17 -15.13 14.64
N GLU A 387 -6.02 -13.85 14.93
CA GLU A 387 -7.09 -12.87 14.73
C GLU A 387 -7.41 -12.69 13.25
N VAL A 388 -6.38 -12.60 12.38
CA VAL A 388 -6.56 -12.54 10.93
C VAL A 388 -7.18 -13.86 10.41
N GLU A 389 -6.65 -15.03 10.81
CA GLU A 389 -7.20 -16.33 10.43
C GLU A 389 -8.67 -16.48 10.85
N ASN A 390 -9.05 -16.03 12.04
CA ASN A 390 -10.43 -16.09 12.50
C ASN A 390 -11.36 -15.26 11.62
N VAL A 391 -10.94 -14.07 11.19
CA VAL A 391 -11.74 -13.22 10.29
C VAL A 391 -11.80 -13.85 8.90
N VAL A 392 -10.66 -14.26 8.34
CA VAL A 392 -10.58 -14.88 7.01
C VAL A 392 -11.42 -16.15 6.95
N HIS A 393 -11.24 -17.07 7.90
CA HIS A 393 -11.99 -18.35 7.91
C HIS A 393 -13.47 -18.17 8.23
N GLY A 394 -13.84 -17.11 8.96
CA GLY A 394 -15.23 -16.74 9.18
C GLY A 394 -15.94 -16.32 7.89
N LEU A 395 -15.23 -15.71 6.95
CA LEU A 395 -15.74 -15.28 5.66
C LEU A 395 -15.48 -16.31 4.55
N TRP A 396 -14.32 -16.96 4.57
CA TRP A 396 -13.86 -17.90 3.53
C TRP A 396 -13.12 -19.10 4.16
N PRO A 397 -13.82 -20.16 4.55
CA PRO A 397 -13.26 -21.26 5.34
C PRO A 397 -12.08 -22.02 4.69
N HIS A 398 -11.89 -21.89 3.38
CA HIS A 398 -10.83 -22.59 2.64
C HIS A 398 -9.67 -21.72 2.20
N VAL A 399 -9.73 -20.42 2.52
CA VAL A 399 -8.66 -19.47 2.18
C VAL A 399 -7.57 -19.57 3.23
N ILE A 400 -6.33 -19.75 2.80
CA ILE A 400 -5.19 -19.77 3.73
C ILE A 400 -4.72 -18.37 4.06
N VAL A 401 -4.14 -18.20 5.23
CA VAL A 401 -3.40 -17.00 5.62
C VAL A 401 -1.92 -17.31 5.55
N LEU A 402 -1.16 -16.51 4.80
CA LEU A 402 0.28 -16.70 4.65
C LEU A 402 1.07 -15.43 4.94
N PRO A 403 2.21 -15.53 5.62
CA PRO A 403 3.14 -14.41 5.77
C PRO A 403 3.78 -14.07 4.43
N GLU A 404 4.05 -12.78 4.19
CA GLU A 404 4.63 -12.34 2.94
C GLU A 404 5.68 -11.24 3.13
N MET A 405 6.65 -11.22 2.23
CA MET A 405 7.56 -10.11 2.00
C MET A 405 7.24 -9.49 0.65
N SER A 406 6.70 -8.28 0.63
CA SER A 406 6.44 -7.59 -0.64
C SER A 406 7.76 -7.31 -1.40
N PRO A 407 7.80 -7.54 -2.70
CA PRO A 407 8.91 -7.08 -3.54
C PRO A 407 8.87 -5.57 -3.79
N GLY A 408 7.71 -4.93 -3.58
CA GLY A 408 7.48 -3.51 -3.66
C GLY A 408 7.97 -2.75 -2.42
N ALA A 409 7.61 -1.50 -2.32
CA ALA A 409 7.79 -0.66 -1.15
C ALA A 409 6.48 0.10 -0.93
N SER A 410 6.12 0.34 0.32
CA SER A 410 4.94 1.08 0.73
C SER A 410 5.26 2.05 1.86
N ASP A 411 4.29 2.82 2.30
CA ASP A 411 4.43 3.72 3.45
C ASP A 411 4.75 2.99 4.77
N SER A 412 4.55 1.66 4.81
CA SER A 412 4.96 0.83 5.96
C SER A 412 6.45 0.93 6.28
N ARG A 413 7.32 1.26 5.31
CA ARG A 413 8.76 1.48 5.53
C ARG A 413 9.05 2.56 6.56
N TYR A 414 8.29 3.65 6.55
CA TYR A 414 8.49 4.76 7.48
C TYR A 414 8.07 4.42 8.91
N THR A 415 6.96 3.72 9.06
CA THR A 415 6.46 3.29 10.38
C THR A 415 7.35 2.21 10.98
N ARG A 416 7.79 1.21 10.19
CA ARG A 416 8.74 0.18 10.61
C ARG A 416 10.09 0.76 11.02
N ALA A 417 10.61 1.73 10.26
CA ALA A 417 11.87 2.42 10.56
C ALA A 417 11.86 3.11 11.94
N LEU A 418 10.69 3.53 12.43
CA LEU A 418 10.49 4.14 13.75
C LEU A 418 10.02 3.16 14.83
N GLY A 419 10.08 1.85 14.57
CA GLY A 419 9.77 0.80 15.53
C GLY A 419 8.28 0.57 15.75
N MET A 420 7.43 0.97 14.82
CA MET A 420 6.01 0.61 14.81
C MET A 420 5.81 -0.58 13.87
N PRO A 421 5.51 -1.79 14.40
CA PRO A 421 5.25 -2.96 13.57
C PRO A 421 4.10 -2.69 12.61
N SER A 422 4.34 -2.91 11.31
CA SER A 422 3.37 -2.62 10.25
C SER A 422 3.13 -3.87 9.41
N TYR A 423 1.86 -4.11 9.11
CA TYR A 423 1.40 -5.30 8.41
C TYR A 423 0.54 -4.89 7.22
N GLY A 424 0.88 -5.40 6.04
CA GLY A 424 0.01 -5.31 4.87
C GLY A 424 -1.06 -6.39 4.97
N ILE A 425 -2.32 -5.99 5.08
CA ILE A 425 -3.44 -6.93 5.17
C ILE A 425 -4.61 -6.35 4.38
N ASP A 426 -4.96 -7.02 3.29
CA ASP A 426 -6.05 -6.70 2.41
C ASP A 426 -6.82 -7.99 2.05
N ALA A 427 -8.11 -7.87 1.76
CA ALA A 427 -8.93 -8.99 1.30
C ALA A 427 -9.68 -8.66 0.01
N MET A 428 -9.21 -7.69 -0.72
CA MET A 428 -9.69 -7.33 -2.05
C MET A 428 -9.13 -8.32 -3.08
N PHE A 429 -9.78 -9.48 -3.20
CA PHE A 429 -9.30 -10.57 -4.04
C PHE A 429 -9.16 -10.16 -5.50
N ASP A 430 -7.93 -10.21 -5.99
CA ASP A 430 -7.58 -9.97 -7.39
C ASP A 430 -7.11 -11.26 -8.09
N ASP A 431 -7.31 -11.34 -9.40
CA ASP A 431 -6.87 -12.50 -10.18
C ASP A 431 -5.36 -12.40 -10.44
N LEU A 432 -4.62 -13.39 -9.95
CA LEU A 432 -3.16 -13.45 -10.09
C LEU A 432 -2.68 -13.42 -11.56
N ASP A 433 -3.56 -13.74 -12.51
CA ASP A 433 -3.25 -13.70 -13.94
C ASP A 433 -3.71 -12.39 -14.63
N ASP A 434 -4.37 -11.44 -13.91
CA ASP A 434 -4.90 -10.16 -14.46
C ASP A 434 -4.58 -8.94 -13.57
N GLY A 435 -3.40 -8.85 -13.00
CA GLY A 435 -2.98 -7.70 -12.18
C GLY A 435 -3.01 -6.38 -12.97
N ARG A 436 -3.77 -5.37 -12.50
CA ARG A 436 -3.98 -4.10 -13.23
C ARG A 436 -3.64 -2.85 -12.43
N ALA A 437 -3.11 -2.98 -11.23
CA ALA A 437 -2.57 -1.84 -10.51
C ALA A 437 -1.55 -1.08 -11.38
N HIS A 438 -1.60 0.24 -11.40
CA HIS A 438 -0.80 1.14 -12.27
C HIS A 438 -1.04 0.95 -13.79
N GLY A 439 -1.83 -0.04 -14.20
CA GLY A 439 -2.13 -0.32 -15.59
C GLY A 439 -3.27 0.54 -16.16
N ARG A 440 -3.54 0.35 -17.46
CA ARG A 440 -4.75 0.87 -18.09
C ARG A 440 -5.95 0.01 -17.73
N ASP A 441 -7.14 0.61 -17.73
CA ASP A 441 -8.40 -0.07 -17.38
C ASP A 441 -8.28 -0.81 -16.04
N GLU A 442 -7.64 -0.16 -15.05
CA GLU A 442 -7.59 -0.64 -13.66
C GLU A 442 -9.01 -0.93 -13.19
N ARG A 443 -9.21 -2.10 -12.58
CA ARG A 443 -10.54 -2.56 -12.20
C ARG A 443 -10.49 -3.50 -11.01
N ILE A 444 -11.55 -3.51 -10.24
CA ILE A 444 -11.79 -4.46 -9.16
C ILE A 444 -13.14 -5.14 -9.33
N GLY A 445 -13.25 -6.42 -8.98
CA GLY A 445 -14.53 -7.12 -8.96
C GLY A 445 -15.49 -6.48 -7.96
N VAL A 446 -16.73 -6.22 -8.39
CA VAL A 446 -17.79 -5.66 -7.52
C VAL A 446 -17.92 -6.46 -6.23
N GLN A 447 -17.93 -7.79 -6.32
CA GLN A 447 -18.02 -8.65 -5.14
C GLN A 447 -16.76 -8.63 -4.28
N ALA A 448 -15.57 -8.50 -4.88
CA ALA A 448 -14.31 -8.43 -4.15
C ALA A 448 -14.28 -7.15 -3.29
N PHE A 449 -14.67 -6.01 -3.87
CA PHE A 449 -14.79 -4.75 -3.15
C PHE A 449 -15.80 -4.83 -1.98
N ASP A 450 -17.03 -5.31 -2.25
CA ASP A 450 -18.06 -5.43 -1.19
C ASP A 450 -17.60 -6.37 -0.05
N GLN A 451 -16.85 -7.42 -0.37
CA GLN A 451 -16.33 -8.36 0.62
C GLN A 451 -15.15 -7.81 1.42
N ASP A 452 -14.30 -7.00 0.79
CA ASP A 452 -13.21 -6.33 1.51
C ASP A 452 -13.74 -5.29 2.50
N VAL A 453 -14.79 -4.55 2.16
CA VAL A 453 -15.46 -3.64 3.10
C VAL A 453 -15.91 -4.38 4.37
N GLU A 454 -16.48 -5.59 4.23
CA GLU A 454 -16.90 -6.40 5.39
C GLU A 454 -15.69 -6.99 6.15
N PHE A 455 -14.68 -7.45 5.43
CA PHE A 455 -13.44 -7.96 6.03
C PHE A 455 -12.75 -6.88 6.86
N THR A 456 -12.53 -5.70 6.29
CA THR A 456 -11.90 -4.56 6.96
C THR A 456 -12.67 -4.14 8.22
N TYR A 457 -14.01 -4.11 8.16
CA TYR A 457 -14.84 -3.86 9.34
C TYR A 457 -14.62 -4.90 10.45
N GLN A 458 -14.61 -6.19 10.10
CA GLN A 458 -14.42 -7.26 11.08
C GLN A 458 -13.01 -7.24 11.65
N LEU A 459 -12.00 -7.01 10.82
CA LEU A 459 -10.60 -6.93 11.26
C LEU A 459 -10.37 -5.74 12.20
N MET A 460 -10.88 -4.53 11.88
CA MET A 460 -10.83 -3.38 12.77
C MET A 460 -11.45 -3.69 14.14
N LYS A 461 -12.61 -4.36 14.12
CA LYS A 461 -13.35 -4.69 15.35
C LYS A 461 -12.60 -5.68 16.24
N VAL A 462 -11.93 -6.66 15.65
CA VAL A 462 -11.16 -7.68 16.37
C VAL A 462 -9.88 -7.06 16.94
N LEU A 463 -9.10 -6.35 16.13
CA LEU A 463 -7.83 -5.74 16.56
C LEU A 463 -8.01 -4.66 17.63
N ALA A 464 -9.18 -4.03 17.69
CA ALA A 464 -9.47 -2.99 18.67
C ALA A 464 -10.04 -3.51 20.01
N ARG A 465 -10.35 -4.83 20.12
CA ARG A 465 -10.91 -5.42 21.35
C ARG A 465 -9.88 -5.73 22.41
N ASN A 466 -8.60 -5.89 22.04
CA ASN A 466 -7.51 -6.36 22.89
C ASN A 466 -6.54 -5.26 23.34
#